data_5dd645d667856de4cc289dc0b383259b
#
_entry.id   5dd645d667856de4cc289dc0b383259b
#
_cell.length_a   1.000
_cell.length_b   1.000
_cell.length_c   1.000
_cell.angle_alpha   90.00
_cell.angle_beta   90.00
_cell.angle_gamma   90.00
#
_symmetry.space_group_name_H-M   'P 1'
#
loop_
_entity.id
_entity.type
_entity.pdbx_description
1 polymer ?
#
loop_
_entity_poly.entity_id
_entity_poly.type
_entity_poly.pdbx_seq_one_letter_code
_entity_poly.pdbx_strand_id
1 'polypeptide(L)'
;MALEFNKTSYLKIYTGEDILFEDIPLYKAILREARSLGLAGGTVIKGIEGYASKVRGVGRAVSTFISGNANFPVIVELVDKKENLEKILPFLEKNATHALVVMGEADYLVTD
;
A
#
# COMPACT_ATOMS: atom_id res chain seq x y z
N MET A 1 -20.51 17.27 24.55
CA MET A 1 -20.26 15.85 24.29
C MET A 1 -18.81 15.63 23.98
N ALA A 2 -18.18 14.73 24.71
CA ALA A 2 -16.77 14.45 24.49
C ALA A 2 -16.55 13.56 23.28
N LEU A 3 -15.52 13.85 22.52
CA LEU A 3 -15.10 13.00 21.43
C LEU A 3 -14.32 11.82 22.00
N GLU A 4 -14.48 10.68 21.35
CA GLU A 4 -13.78 9.46 21.77
C GLU A 4 -12.92 8.96 20.61
N PHE A 5 -11.66 8.64 20.93
CA PHE A 5 -10.71 8.10 19.95
C PHE A 5 -10.19 6.75 20.41
N ASN A 6 -10.06 5.84 19.48
CA ASN A 6 -9.43 4.56 19.72
C ASN A 6 -8.19 4.42 18.86
N LYS A 7 -7.31 3.50 19.26
CA LYS A 7 -6.08 3.23 18.52
C LYS A 7 -6.35 2.28 17.37
N THR A 8 -5.67 2.53 16.27
CA THR A 8 -5.61 1.62 15.15
C THR A 8 -4.19 1.63 14.59
N SER A 9 -3.96 0.83 13.57
CA SER A 9 -2.67 0.79 12.91
C SER A 9 -2.88 0.89 11.41
N TYR A 10 -1.79 1.11 10.68
CA TYR A 10 -1.84 1.15 9.24
C TYR A 10 -0.56 0.58 8.64
N LEU A 11 -0.70 0.07 7.44
CA LEU A 11 0.42 -0.25 6.57
C LEU A 11 0.29 0.63 5.35
N LYS A 12 1.41 1.22 4.95
CA LYS A 12 1.50 1.93 3.67
C LYS A 12 2.52 1.22 2.83
N ILE A 13 2.10 0.78 1.67
CA ILE A 13 2.97 0.05 0.76
C ILE A 13 3.19 0.93 -0.46
N TYR A 14 4.41 1.42 -0.62
CA TYR A 14 4.79 2.30 -1.72
C TYR A 14 5.35 1.45 -2.83
N THR A 15 4.72 1.51 -3.99
CA THR A 15 5.13 0.72 -5.15
C THR A 15 4.86 1.52 -6.43
N GLY A 16 4.91 0.88 -7.56
CA GLY A 16 4.62 1.52 -8.85
C GLY A 16 3.53 0.78 -9.58
N GLU A 17 2.90 1.46 -10.51
CA GLU A 17 1.84 0.85 -11.32
C GLU A 17 2.34 -0.34 -12.12
N ASP A 18 3.60 -0.31 -12.53
CA ASP A 18 4.17 -1.32 -13.41
C ASP A 18 4.77 -2.52 -12.69
N ILE A 19 4.75 -2.50 -11.36
CA ILE A 19 5.25 -3.65 -10.59
C ILE A 19 4.17 -4.73 -10.61
N LEU A 20 4.55 -5.93 -11.02
CA LEU A 20 3.61 -7.01 -11.22
C LEU A 20 3.76 -8.10 -10.18
N PHE A 21 2.66 -8.73 -9.86
CA PHE A 21 2.58 -10.00 -9.15
C PHE A 21 1.96 -10.98 -10.12
N GLU A 22 2.78 -11.92 -10.62
CA GLU A 22 2.39 -12.78 -11.71
C GLU A 22 1.98 -11.91 -12.91
N ASP A 23 0.74 -11.94 -13.33
CA ASP A 23 0.29 -11.17 -14.49
C ASP A 23 -0.63 -10.02 -14.16
N ILE A 24 -0.71 -9.65 -12.86
CA ILE A 24 -1.53 -8.51 -12.45
C ILE A 24 -0.67 -7.50 -11.68
N PRO A 25 -1.10 -6.24 -11.62
CA PRO A 25 -0.37 -5.26 -10.83
C PRO A 25 -0.26 -5.69 -9.36
N LEU A 26 0.92 -5.51 -8.79
CA LEU A 26 1.16 -5.89 -7.40
C LEU A 26 0.16 -5.21 -6.46
N TYR A 27 -0.16 -3.93 -6.70
CA TYR A 27 -1.08 -3.23 -5.81
C TYR A 27 -2.45 -3.89 -5.78
N LYS A 28 -2.90 -4.44 -6.90
CA LYS A 28 -4.17 -5.17 -6.95
C LYS A 28 -4.08 -6.49 -6.18
N ALA A 29 -2.96 -7.18 -6.30
CA ALA A 29 -2.75 -8.43 -5.59
C ALA A 29 -2.75 -8.20 -4.08
N ILE A 30 -2.10 -7.12 -3.63
CA ILE A 30 -2.07 -6.77 -2.21
C ILE A 30 -3.49 -6.49 -1.71
N LEU A 31 -4.25 -5.71 -2.47
CA LEU A 31 -5.61 -5.36 -2.07
C LEU A 31 -6.50 -6.60 -1.98
N ARG A 32 -6.36 -7.52 -2.94
CA ARG A 32 -7.10 -8.78 -2.93
C ARG A 32 -6.74 -9.64 -1.73
N GLU A 33 -5.46 -9.72 -1.43
CA GLU A 33 -5.00 -10.50 -0.27
C GLU A 33 -5.54 -9.92 1.02
N ALA A 34 -5.48 -8.59 1.16
CA ALA A 34 -6.00 -7.91 2.34
C ALA A 34 -7.49 -8.21 2.52
N ARG A 35 -8.24 -8.14 1.44
CA ARG A 35 -9.66 -8.43 1.49
C ARG A 35 -9.93 -9.90 1.84
N SER A 36 -9.15 -10.79 1.27
CA SER A 36 -9.26 -12.23 1.55
C SER A 36 -8.97 -12.53 3.02
N LEU A 37 -8.06 -11.79 3.63
CA LEU A 37 -7.71 -11.97 5.05
C LEU A 37 -8.70 -11.28 5.97
N GLY A 38 -9.68 -10.56 5.42
CA GLY A 38 -10.71 -9.90 6.23
C GLY A 38 -10.26 -8.60 6.86
N LEU A 39 -9.25 -7.95 6.30
CA LEU A 39 -8.80 -6.66 6.84
C LEU A 39 -9.90 -5.61 6.65
N ALA A 40 -9.99 -4.70 7.62
CA ALA A 40 -11.11 -3.78 7.72
C ALA A 40 -11.13 -2.73 6.62
N GLY A 41 -9.98 -2.27 6.16
CA GLY A 41 -9.96 -1.25 5.13
C GLY A 41 -8.73 -1.30 4.27
N GLY A 42 -8.90 -1.01 2.98
CA GLY A 42 -7.80 -0.93 2.04
C GLY A 42 -8.12 0.05 0.94
N THR A 43 -7.15 0.88 0.59
CA THR A 43 -7.30 1.92 -0.42
C THR A 43 -6.04 1.97 -1.26
N VAL A 44 -6.22 2.12 -2.56
CA VAL A 44 -5.09 2.34 -3.46
C VAL A 44 -5.12 3.80 -3.89
N ILE A 45 -4.00 4.48 -3.68
CA ILE A 45 -3.85 5.89 -4.00
C ILE A 45 -2.78 6.00 -5.08
N LYS A 46 -3.14 6.65 -6.18
CA LYS A 46 -2.21 6.88 -7.26
C LYS A 46 -1.57 8.24 -7.06
N GLY A 47 -0.24 8.26 -6.96
CA GLY A 47 0.49 9.50 -6.84
C GLY A 47 0.71 10.12 -8.21
N ILE A 48 0.75 11.43 -8.26
CA ILE A 48 0.96 12.14 -9.52
C ILE A 48 2.44 12.34 -9.83
N GLU A 49 3.28 12.18 -8.81
CA GLU A 49 4.72 12.35 -8.97
C GLU A 49 5.42 11.77 -7.75
N GLY A 50 6.61 11.21 -7.93
CA GLY A 50 7.37 10.72 -6.82
C GLY A 50 8.57 9.90 -7.25
N TYR A 51 9.45 9.63 -6.28
CA TYR A 51 10.57 8.72 -6.48
C TYR A 51 10.93 8.08 -5.13
N ALA A 52 11.65 6.95 -5.21
CA ALA A 52 12.18 6.34 -3.99
C ALA A 52 13.36 5.44 -4.36
N SER A 53 14.44 5.54 -3.60
CA SER A 53 15.65 4.77 -3.87
C SER A 53 15.49 3.30 -3.55
N LYS A 54 14.53 2.95 -2.70
CA LYS A 54 14.32 1.57 -2.27
C LYS A 54 13.24 0.85 -3.06
N VAL A 55 12.44 1.58 -3.82
CA VAL A 55 11.35 1.01 -4.61
C VAL A 55 11.84 0.82 -6.03
N ARG A 56 11.74 -0.42 -6.52
CA ARG A 56 12.13 -0.71 -7.89
C ARG A 56 11.16 -0.04 -8.84
N GLY A 57 11.63 0.23 -10.02
CA GLY A 57 10.80 0.85 -11.02
C GLY A 57 10.82 2.37 -10.98
N VAL A 58 11.50 2.96 -10.02
CA VAL A 58 11.57 4.40 -9.94
C VAL A 58 12.17 4.99 -11.22
N GLY A 59 13.29 4.41 -11.66
CA GLY A 59 13.89 4.84 -12.92
C GLY A 59 12.98 4.57 -14.10
N ARG A 60 12.29 3.44 -14.07
CA ARG A 60 11.34 3.11 -15.13
C ARG A 60 10.16 4.05 -15.12
N ALA A 61 9.68 4.42 -13.92
CA ALA A 61 8.58 5.36 -13.81
C ALA A 61 8.94 6.69 -14.46
N VAL A 62 10.13 7.20 -14.19
CA VAL A 62 10.61 8.42 -14.80
C VAL A 62 10.73 8.27 -16.31
N SER A 63 11.34 7.17 -16.76
CA SER A 63 11.46 6.89 -18.19
C SER A 63 10.13 6.80 -18.88
N THR A 64 9.20 6.09 -18.26
CA THR A 64 7.89 5.88 -18.83
C THR A 64 7.14 7.19 -18.94
N PHE A 65 7.27 8.03 -17.93
CA PHE A 65 6.64 9.35 -17.95
C PHE A 65 7.17 10.18 -19.11
N ILE A 66 8.49 10.18 -19.28
CA ILE A 66 9.12 10.95 -20.35
C ILE A 66 8.67 10.45 -21.72
N SER A 67 8.49 9.14 -21.86
CA SER A 67 8.07 8.55 -23.13
C SER A 67 6.57 8.69 -23.39
N GLY A 68 5.84 9.29 -22.47
CA GLY A 68 4.40 9.50 -22.63
C GLY A 68 3.53 8.37 -22.09
N ASN A 69 4.12 7.31 -21.60
CA ASN A 69 3.40 6.22 -20.98
C ASN A 69 3.45 6.43 -19.48
N ALA A 70 2.36 6.89 -18.91
CA ALA A 70 2.32 7.21 -17.50
C ALA A 70 2.54 5.94 -16.67
N ASN A 71 3.49 6.03 -15.75
CA ASN A 71 3.73 4.98 -14.78
C ASN A 71 3.90 5.67 -13.43
N PHE A 72 2.82 5.78 -12.70
CA PHE A 72 2.76 6.58 -11.50
C PHE A 72 3.11 5.77 -10.26
N PRO A 73 3.62 6.45 -9.23
CA PRO A 73 3.76 5.79 -7.94
C PRO A 73 2.38 5.45 -7.38
N VAL A 74 2.33 4.35 -6.66
CA VAL A 74 1.07 3.87 -6.09
C VAL A 74 1.32 3.56 -4.62
N ILE A 75 0.36 3.95 -3.79
CA ILE A 75 0.39 3.64 -2.37
C ILE A 75 -0.83 2.78 -2.06
N VAL A 76 -0.59 1.60 -1.46
CA VAL A 76 -1.68 0.81 -0.91
C VAL A 76 -1.71 1.08 0.58
N GLU A 77 -2.83 1.56 1.07
CA GLU A 77 -2.99 1.85 2.48
C GLU A 77 -3.98 0.87 3.09
N LEU A 78 -3.54 0.16 4.11
CA LEU A 78 -4.37 -0.80 4.84
C LEU A 78 -4.51 -0.32 6.26
N VAL A 79 -5.74 -0.31 6.78
CA VAL A 79 -6.02 0.16 8.14
C VAL A 79 -6.76 -0.94 8.89
N ASP A 80 -6.21 -1.33 10.03
CA ASP A 80 -6.82 -2.32 10.90
C ASP A 80 -6.00 -2.33 12.20
N LYS A 81 -6.41 -3.16 13.14
CA LYS A 81 -5.60 -3.42 14.32
C LYS A 81 -4.29 -4.07 13.91
N LYS A 82 -3.25 -3.82 14.68
CA LYS A 82 -1.92 -4.32 14.37
C LYS A 82 -1.91 -5.84 14.15
N GLU A 83 -2.53 -6.59 15.04
CA GLU A 83 -2.55 -8.05 14.94
C GLU A 83 -3.24 -8.54 13.67
N ASN A 84 -4.18 -7.77 13.14
CA ASN A 84 -4.81 -8.13 11.88
C ASN A 84 -3.91 -7.79 10.70
N LEU A 85 -3.23 -6.64 10.76
CA LEU A 85 -2.29 -6.26 9.72
C LEU A 85 -1.13 -7.23 9.62
N GLU A 86 -0.73 -7.81 10.75
CA GLU A 86 0.36 -8.79 10.75
C GLU A 86 0.06 -10.00 9.89
N LYS A 87 -1.21 -10.27 9.63
CA LYS A 87 -1.60 -11.43 8.82
C LYS A 87 -1.15 -11.30 7.36
N ILE A 88 -0.97 -10.09 6.87
CA ILE A 88 -0.56 -9.89 5.47
C ILE A 88 0.96 -9.78 5.33
N LEU A 89 1.69 -9.64 6.43
CA LEU A 89 3.15 -9.48 6.36
C LEU A 89 3.86 -10.62 5.63
N PRO A 90 3.49 -11.90 5.84
CA PRO A 90 4.15 -12.98 5.08
C PRO A 90 3.96 -12.83 3.58
N PHE A 91 2.79 -12.41 3.13
CA PHE A 91 2.53 -12.18 1.72
C PHE A 91 3.42 -11.05 1.19
N LEU A 92 3.51 -9.96 1.96
CA LEU A 92 4.32 -8.80 1.56
C LEU A 92 5.80 -9.15 1.54
N GLU A 93 6.26 -9.89 2.55
CA GLU A 93 7.68 -10.29 2.61
C GLU A 93 8.06 -11.10 1.39
N LYS A 94 7.17 -12.00 0.97
CA LYS A 94 7.45 -12.87 -0.16
C LYS A 94 7.33 -12.16 -1.50
N ASN A 95 6.36 -11.26 -1.64
CA ASN A 95 5.95 -10.77 -2.95
C ASN A 95 6.21 -9.29 -3.21
N ALA A 96 6.38 -8.49 -2.17
CA ALA A 96 6.55 -7.05 -2.33
C ALA A 96 8.03 -6.66 -2.30
N THR A 97 8.86 -7.37 -3.07
CA THR A 97 10.31 -7.17 -3.06
C THR A 97 10.74 -5.84 -3.65
N HIS A 98 9.85 -5.20 -4.40
CA HIS A 98 10.12 -3.92 -5.05
C HIS A 98 9.23 -2.83 -4.46
N ALA A 99 8.98 -2.90 -3.17
CA ALA A 99 8.10 -1.97 -2.50
C ALA A 99 8.69 -1.59 -1.15
N LEU A 100 8.27 -0.45 -0.65
CA LEU A 100 8.59 -0.01 0.70
C LEU A 100 7.35 -0.17 1.55
N VAL A 101 7.45 -0.92 2.64
CA VAL A 101 6.34 -1.18 3.55
C VAL A 101 6.59 -0.43 4.84
N VAL A 102 5.66 0.43 5.22
CA VAL A 102 5.76 1.24 6.43
C VAL A 102 4.56 0.92 7.31
N MET A 103 4.81 0.73 8.61
CA MET A 103 3.74 0.47 9.57
C MET A 103 3.74 1.56 10.62
N GLY A 104 2.56 1.98 11.02
CA GLY A 104 2.43 3.00 12.06
C GLY A 104 1.13 2.88 12.79
N GLU A 105 0.97 3.74 13.80
CA GLU A 105 -0.24 3.82 14.61
C GLU A 105 -0.96 5.12 14.36
N ALA A 106 -2.27 5.11 14.55
CA ALA A 106 -3.11 6.29 14.41
C ALA A 106 -4.25 6.21 15.40
N ASP A 107 -4.86 7.35 15.64
CA ASP A 107 -6.08 7.42 16.42
C ASP A 107 -7.24 7.61 15.45
N TYR A 108 -8.32 6.91 15.66
CA TYR A 108 -9.51 7.14 14.86
C TYR A 108 -10.67 7.55 15.75
N LEU A 109 -11.48 8.44 15.22
CA LEU A 109 -12.66 8.92 15.92
C LEU A 109 -13.72 7.83 15.95
N VAL A 110 -14.21 7.53 17.16
CA VAL A 110 -15.29 6.57 17.30
C VAL A 110 -16.58 7.22 16.82
N THR A 111 -17.22 6.56 15.85
CA THR A 111 -18.50 7.01 15.31
C THR A 111 -19.48 5.85 15.35
N ASP A 112 -20.73 6.16 15.35
CA ASP A 112 -21.78 5.13 15.38
C ASP A 112 -22.03 4.49 14.03
#